data_07282be24940a7702276263198995e6c
#
_entry.id   07282be24940a7702276263198995e6c
#
_cell.length_a   1.000
_cell.length_b   1.000
_cell.length_c   1.000
_cell.angle_alpha   90.00
_cell.angle_beta   90.00
_cell.angle_gamma   90.00
#
_symmetry.space_group_name_H-M   'P 1'
#
loop_
_entity.id
_entity.type
_entity.pdbx_description
1 polymer ?
#
loop_
_entity_poly.entity_id
_entity_poly.type
_entity_poly.pdbx_seq_one_letter_code
_entity_poly.pdbx_strand_id
1 'polypeptide(L)' 'MMIVIMNPNATMRDKSAVIARAEDLGFKVHLSEGKERTIIGIIGNDRV' A
#
# COMPACT_ATOMS: atom_id res chain seq x y z
N MET A 1 0.22 -8.41 -8.75
CA MET A 1 0.83 -7.22 -8.14
C MET A 1 -0.01 -5.99 -8.39
N MET A 2 -0.17 -5.18 -7.40
CA MET A 2 -0.94 -3.96 -7.53
C MET A 2 -0.14 -2.81 -6.92
N ILE A 3 -0.24 -1.65 -7.54
CA ILE A 3 0.46 -0.48 -7.02
C ILE A 3 -0.56 0.60 -6.75
N VAL A 4 -0.54 1.10 -5.51
CA VAL A 4 -1.43 2.18 -5.11
C VAL A 4 -0.60 3.42 -4.93
N ILE A 5 -0.95 4.47 -5.66
CA ILE A 5 -0.25 5.75 -5.55
C ILE A 5 -1.12 6.67 -4.72
N MET A 6 -0.58 7.12 -3.61
CA MET A 6 -1.33 7.97 -2.70
C MET A 6 -0.93 9.42 -2.85
N ASN A 7 -1.87 10.27 -2.56
CA ASN A 7 -1.64 11.70 -2.57
C ASN A 7 -0.60 12.05 -1.51
N PRO A 8 0.33 12.97 -1.79
CA PRO A 8 1.30 13.35 -0.77
C PRO A 8 0.67 13.93 0.49
N ASN A 9 -0.55 14.40 0.39
CA ASN A 9 -1.27 14.89 1.56
C ASN A 9 -1.97 13.79 2.35
N ALA A 10 -1.85 12.56 1.92
CA ALA A 10 -2.47 11.45 2.64
C ALA A 10 -1.86 11.34 4.02
N THR A 11 -2.71 11.15 5.02
CA THR A 11 -2.25 11.05 6.38
C THR A 11 -1.71 9.66 6.66
N MET A 12 -1.01 9.53 7.78
CA MET A 12 -0.56 8.21 8.20
C MET A 12 -1.71 7.26 8.42
N ARG A 13 -2.83 7.80 8.86
CA ARG A 13 -4.01 6.99 9.07
C ARG A 13 -4.52 6.43 7.74
N ASP A 14 -4.48 7.24 6.70
CA ASP A 14 -4.91 6.78 5.38
C ASP A 14 -4.00 5.66 4.88
N LYS A 15 -2.71 5.86 5.03
CA LYS A 15 -1.75 4.84 4.59
C LYS A 15 -1.91 3.57 5.38
N SER A 16 -2.06 3.69 6.68
CA SER A 16 -2.22 2.53 7.54
C SER A 16 -3.47 1.75 7.20
N ALA A 17 -4.55 2.47 6.85
CA ALA A 17 -5.79 1.81 6.50
C ALA A 17 -5.63 0.95 5.26
N VAL A 18 -4.93 1.48 4.26
CA VAL A 18 -4.71 0.74 3.02
C VAL A 18 -3.85 -0.49 3.29
N ILE A 19 -2.78 -0.30 4.05
CA ILE A 19 -1.87 -1.40 4.35
C ILE A 19 -2.58 -2.47 5.16
N ALA A 20 -3.32 -2.06 6.17
CA ALA A 20 -4.02 -3.01 7.02
C ALA A 20 -5.04 -3.82 6.23
N ARG A 21 -5.74 -3.16 5.31
CA ARG A 21 -6.72 -3.85 4.50
C ARG A 21 -6.05 -4.88 3.59
N ALA A 22 -4.95 -4.49 2.98
CA ALA A 22 -4.24 -5.40 2.09
C ALA A 22 -3.72 -6.60 2.85
N GLU A 23 -3.16 -6.37 4.03
CA GLU A 23 -2.63 -7.47 4.84
C GLU A 23 -3.74 -8.36 5.33
N ASP A 24 -4.88 -7.78 5.64
CA ASP A 24 -6.03 -8.55 6.08
C ASP A 24 -6.52 -9.50 4.99
N LEU A 25 -6.31 -9.11 3.75
CA LEU A 25 -6.68 -9.94 2.61
C LEU A 25 -5.59 -10.95 2.23
N GLY A 26 -4.50 -10.96 2.96
CA GLY A 26 -3.44 -11.92 2.73
C GLY A 26 -2.37 -11.46 1.75
N PHE A 27 -2.33 -10.18 1.45
CA PHE A 27 -1.31 -9.65 0.54
C PHE A 27 -0.11 -9.15 1.31
N LYS A 28 1.02 -9.09 0.63
CA LYS A 28 2.20 -8.45 1.17
C LYS A 28 2.24 -7.03 0.67
N VAL A 29 2.74 -6.14 1.51
CA VAL A 29 2.73 -4.72 1.20
C VAL A 29 4.14 -4.17 1.30
N HIS A 30 4.49 -3.35 0.32
CA HIS A 30 5.76 -2.66 0.33
C HIS A 30 5.48 -1.17 0.24
N LEU A 31 5.96 -0.42 1.22
CA LEU A 31 5.72 1.01 1.29
C LEU A 31 6.95 1.78 0.82
N SER A 32 6.73 2.70 -0.09
CA SER A 32 7.79 3.57 -0.57
C SER A 32 7.32 5.00 -0.45
N GLU A 33 7.96 5.78 0.39
CA GLU A 33 7.58 7.17 0.61
C GLU A 33 8.52 8.10 -0.13
N GLY A 34 7.96 8.84 -1.06
CA GLY A 34 8.72 9.83 -1.80
C GLY A 34 8.32 11.22 -1.38
N LYS A 35 9.03 12.21 -1.92
CA LYS A 35 8.74 13.59 -1.59
C LYS A 35 7.44 14.06 -2.20
N GLU A 36 7.12 13.53 -3.36
CA GLU A 36 5.93 13.99 -4.08
C GLU A 36 4.76 13.07 -3.95
N ARG A 37 5.01 11.83 -3.63
CA ARG A 37 3.92 10.87 -3.51
C ARG A 37 4.39 9.66 -2.72
N THR A 38 3.42 8.96 -2.19
CA THR A 38 3.68 7.71 -1.51
C THR A 38 3.15 6.58 -2.37
N ILE A 39 3.97 5.58 -2.57
CA ILE A 39 3.59 4.44 -3.39
C ILE A 39 3.51 3.22 -2.50
N ILE A 40 2.39 2.52 -2.56
CA ILE A 40 2.19 1.29 -1.82
C ILE A 40 2.11 0.16 -2.82
N GLY A 41 3.11 -0.70 -2.78
CA GLY A 41 3.11 -1.88 -3.63
C GLY A 41 2.43 -3.02 -2.92
N ILE A 42 1.40 -3.57 -3.53
CA ILE A 42 0.66 -4.69 -2.97
C ILE A 42 0.98 -5.91 -3.80
N ILE A 43 1.63 -6.87 -3.19
CA ILE A 43 2.04 -8.07 -3.88
C ILE A 43 1.05 -9.16 -3.53
N GLY A 44 0.33 -9.61 -4.54
CA GLY A 44 -0.67 -10.62 -4.35
C GLY A 44 -0.03 -11.93 -3.95
N ASN A 45 -0.76 -12.67 -3.14
CA ASN A 45 -0.34 -13.99 -2.78
C ASN A 45 -0.68 -14.89 -3.94
N ASP A 46 0.25 -15.05 -4.78
CA ASP A 46 0.04 -15.74 -6.03
C ASP A 46 -0.04 -17.23 -5.82
N ARG A 47 -1.05 -17.65 -5.21
CA ARG A 47 -1.25 -19.04 -5.03
C ARG A 47 -2.02 -19.59 -6.15
N VAL A 48 -1.55 -20.44 -6.77
CA VAL A 48 -2.29 -20.98 -7.89
C VAL A 48 -2.67 -22.40 -7.67
#